data_0c12e0fcab6089f8fe921dfd7a3ec493
#
_entry.id   0c12e0fcab6089f8fe921dfd7a3ec493
#
_cell.length_a   1.000
_cell.length_b   1.000
_cell.length_c   1.000
_cell.angle_alpha   90.00
_cell.angle_beta   90.00
_cell.angle_gamma   90.00
#
_symmetry.space_group_name_H-M   'P 1'
#
loop_
_entity.id
_entity.type
_entity.pdbx_description
1 polymer ?
#
loop_
_entity_poly.entity_id
_entity_poly.type
_entity_poly.pdbx_seq_one_letter_code
_entity_poly.pdbx_strand_id
1 'polypeptide(L)'
;MVHADEQAAIARARALGVLHDAALGDRLVVRAHHGDGAQDALGDLVARTPDAVTIATRRGPVEVRLADVVAAKPVPPPPPARPARR
;
A
#
# COMPACT_ATOMS: atom_id res chain seq x y z
N MET A 1 -4.09 6.68 -27.72
CA MET A 1 -3.20 5.71 -27.08
C MET A 1 -2.64 6.30 -25.80
N VAL A 2 -2.68 5.55 -24.71
CA VAL A 2 -2.18 6.02 -23.43
C VAL A 2 -0.72 5.60 -23.31
N HIS A 3 0.14 6.56 -23.02
CA HIS A 3 1.55 6.29 -22.81
C HIS A 3 1.78 5.71 -21.41
N ALA A 4 2.89 4.97 -21.26
CA ALA A 4 3.23 4.36 -19.98
C ALA A 4 3.35 5.42 -18.86
N ASP A 5 3.87 6.60 -19.19
CA ASP A 5 3.97 7.68 -18.21
C ASP A 5 2.62 8.17 -17.74
N GLU A 6 1.63 8.20 -18.64
CA GLU A 6 0.28 8.59 -18.26
C GLU A 6 -0.35 7.54 -17.36
N GLN A 7 -0.14 6.26 -17.68
CA GLN A 7 -0.66 5.18 -16.86
C GLN A 7 -0.01 5.17 -15.48
N ALA A 8 1.29 5.44 -15.43
CA ALA A 8 2.00 5.52 -14.16
C ALA A 8 1.47 6.70 -13.32
N ALA A 9 1.19 7.84 -13.95
CA ALA A 9 0.65 8.99 -13.25
C ALA A 9 -0.75 8.70 -12.70
N ILE A 10 -1.58 7.99 -13.47
CA ILE A 10 -2.92 7.61 -13.02
C ILE A 10 -2.82 6.64 -11.84
N ALA A 11 -1.96 5.63 -11.94
CA ALA A 11 -1.78 4.67 -10.87
C ALA A 11 -1.29 5.35 -9.59
N ARG A 12 -0.36 6.29 -9.74
CA ARG A 12 0.16 7.04 -8.59
C ARG A 12 -0.93 7.90 -7.97
N ALA A 13 -1.72 8.60 -8.79
CA ALA A 13 -2.80 9.44 -8.28
C ALA A 13 -3.82 8.60 -7.50
N ARG A 14 -4.17 7.42 -8.02
CA ARG A 14 -5.08 6.51 -7.33
C ARG A 14 -4.46 6.01 -6.03
N ALA A 15 -3.17 5.70 -6.05
CA ALA A 15 -2.47 5.24 -4.87
C ALA A 15 -2.48 6.29 -3.76
N LEU A 16 -2.20 7.54 -4.11
CA LEU A 16 -2.21 8.62 -3.14
C LEU A 16 -3.61 8.83 -2.56
N GLY A 17 -4.65 8.67 -3.38
CA GLY A 17 -6.03 8.72 -2.89
C GLY A 17 -6.33 7.59 -1.92
N VAL A 18 -5.91 6.37 -2.24
CA VAL A 18 -6.09 5.23 -1.33
C VAL A 18 -5.41 5.49 0.00
N LEU A 19 -4.17 5.98 -0.04
CA LEU A 19 -3.41 6.24 1.19
C LEU A 19 -3.99 7.39 1.99
N HIS A 20 -4.53 8.40 1.31
CA HIS A 20 -5.18 9.53 1.98
C HIS A 20 -6.47 9.09 2.68
N ASP A 21 -7.26 8.23 2.02
CA ASP A 21 -8.56 7.82 2.53
C ASP A 21 -8.49 6.66 3.53
N ALA A 22 -7.37 5.95 3.57
CA ALA A 22 -7.23 4.80 4.45
C ALA A 22 -7.22 5.24 5.91
N ALA A 23 -7.79 4.41 6.76
CA ALA A 23 -7.74 4.61 8.21
C ALA A 23 -6.56 3.83 8.79
N LEU A 24 -6.05 4.30 9.91
CA LEU A 24 -5.06 3.50 10.65
C LEU A 24 -5.67 2.16 10.99
N GLY A 25 -4.91 1.10 10.76
CA GLY A 25 -5.38 -0.27 10.94
C GLY A 25 -5.85 -0.93 9.66
N ASP A 26 -6.08 -0.16 8.60
CA ASP A 26 -6.49 -0.75 7.32
C ASP A 26 -5.34 -1.56 6.73
N ARG A 27 -5.68 -2.69 6.13
CA ARG A 27 -4.70 -3.54 5.46
C ARG A 27 -4.52 -3.08 4.03
N LEU A 28 -3.27 -2.85 3.67
CA LEU A 28 -2.92 -2.27 2.36
C LEU A 28 -1.74 -3.02 1.77
N VAL A 29 -1.64 -2.98 0.45
CA VAL A 29 -0.38 -3.25 -0.24
C VAL A 29 0.04 -1.97 -0.94
N VAL A 30 1.29 -1.58 -0.71
CA VAL A 30 1.85 -0.35 -1.27
C VAL A 30 3.10 -0.73 -2.04
N ARG A 31 3.11 -0.39 -3.32
CA ARG A 31 4.29 -0.57 -4.16
C ARG A 31 5.02 0.75 -4.26
N ALA A 32 6.31 0.72 -4.02
CA ALA A 32 7.13 1.93 -4.05
C ALA A 32 8.47 1.65 -4.73
N HIS A 33 9.05 2.68 -5.30
CA HIS A 33 10.41 2.58 -5.85
C HIS A 33 11.39 2.20 -4.77
N HIS A 34 12.29 1.31 -5.09
CA HIS A 34 13.35 0.84 -4.18
C HIS A 34 14.57 0.50 -5.03
N GLY A 35 15.62 1.30 -4.91
CA GLY A 35 16.79 1.11 -5.77
C GLY A 35 16.40 1.24 -7.22
N ASP A 36 16.77 0.25 -8.03
CA ASP A 36 16.47 0.23 -9.46
C ASP A 36 15.11 -0.39 -9.76
N GLY A 37 14.40 -0.86 -8.77
CA GLY A 37 13.14 -1.55 -8.98
C GLY A 37 12.05 -1.03 -8.08
N ALA A 38 11.11 -1.91 -7.77
CA ALA A 38 10.00 -1.60 -6.89
C ALA A 38 9.85 -2.70 -5.85
N GLN A 39 9.30 -2.34 -4.72
CA GLN A 39 9.10 -3.26 -3.61
C GLN A 39 7.69 -3.07 -3.08
N ASP A 40 7.06 -4.16 -2.68
CA ASP A 40 5.72 -4.13 -2.09
C ASP A 40 5.82 -4.21 -0.57
N ALA A 41 5.05 -3.36 0.10
CA ALA A 41 4.84 -3.45 1.54
C ALA A 41 3.40 -3.88 1.76
N LEU A 42 3.20 -5.03 2.35
CA LEU A 42 1.87 -5.57 2.65
C LEU A 42 1.68 -5.63 4.15
N GLY A 43 0.67 -4.97 4.65
CA GLY A 43 0.38 -4.99 6.07
C GLY A 43 -0.62 -3.91 6.45
N ASP A 44 -0.67 -3.62 7.73
CA ASP A 44 -1.60 -2.64 8.27
C ASP A 44 -0.97 -1.26 8.30
N LEU A 45 -1.76 -0.26 7.95
CA LEU A 45 -1.32 1.13 8.05
C LEU A 45 -1.28 1.51 9.53
N VAL A 46 -0.10 1.79 10.04
CA VAL A 46 0.06 2.10 11.48
C VAL A 46 0.45 3.53 11.75
N ALA A 47 0.90 4.25 10.74
CA ALA A 47 1.23 5.67 10.91
C ALA A 47 1.16 6.37 9.56
N ARG A 48 0.85 7.65 9.60
CA ARG A 48 0.79 8.48 8.40
C ARG A 48 1.22 9.89 8.75
N THR A 49 2.07 10.44 7.91
CA THR A 49 2.46 11.85 7.96
C THR A 49 2.14 12.47 6.61
N PRO A 50 2.29 13.79 6.44
CA PRO A 50 2.08 14.39 5.12
C PRO A 50 3.01 13.83 4.04
N ASP A 51 4.15 13.23 4.41
CA ASP A 51 5.18 12.82 3.45
C ASP A 51 5.36 11.31 3.36
N ALA A 52 4.81 10.54 4.27
CA ALA A 52 5.09 9.12 4.35
C ALA A 52 3.98 8.35 5.03
N VAL A 53 3.95 7.05 4.78
CA VAL A 53 3.11 6.12 5.53
C VAL A 53 3.99 5.01 6.08
N THR A 54 3.56 4.41 7.18
CA THR A 54 4.25 3.26 7.76
C THR A 54 3.32 2.07 7.73
N ILE A 55 3.82 0.99 7.16
CA ILE A 55 3.08 -0.27 7.01
C ILE A 55 3.71 -1.29 7.93
N ALA A 56 2.91 -1.88 8.79
CA ALA A 56 3.37 -2.96 9.67
C ALA A 56 3.35 -4.27 8.89
N THR A 57 4.49 -4.64 8.35
CA THR A 57 4.62 -5.87 7.57
C THR A 57 5.05 -7.03 8.46
N ARG A 58 5.05 -8.23 7.89
CA ARG A 58 5.49 -9.41 8.61
C ARG A 58 6.94 -9.33 9.07
N ARG A 59 7.73 -8.52 8.38
CA ARG A 59 9.16 -8.34 8.71
C ARG A 59 9.40 -7.13 9.61
N GLY A 60 8.33 -6.45 10.01
CA GLY A 60 8.41 -5.25 10.82
C GLY A 60 7.87 -4.04 10.10
N PRO A 61 7.88 -2.88 10.76
CA PRO A 61 7.36 -1.67 10.14
C PRO A 61 8.26 -1.19 9.01
N VAL A 62 7.62 -0.76 7.92
CA VAL A 62 8.30 -0.21 6.75
C VAL A 62 7.75 1.18 6.51
N GLU A 63 8.62 2.17 6.50
CA GLU A 63 8.23 3.53 6.14
C GLU A 63 8.32 3.68 4.63
N VAL A 64 7.24 4.16 4.01
CA VAL A 64 7.18 4.39 2.58
C VAL A 64 6.95 5.86 2.33
N ARG A 65 7.88 6.50 1.65
CA ARG A 65 7.75 7.91 1.30
C ARG A 65 6.73 8.05 0.17
N LEU A 66 5.83 9.01 0.32
CA LEU A 66 4.80 9.21 -0.71
C LEU A 66 5.41 9.54 -2.07
N ALA A 67 6.58 10.20 -2.07
CA ALA A 67 7.28 10.49 -3.31
C ALA A 67 7.68 9.24 -4.09
N ASP A 68 7.85 8.11 -3.39
CA ASP A 68 8.29 6.86 -4.02
C ASP A 68 7.13 5.94 -4.38
N VAL A 69 5.91 6.29 -4.00
CA VAL A 69 4.75 5.41 -4.22
C VAL A 69 4.44 5.29 -5.70
N VAL A 70 4.25 4.06 -6.14
CA VAL A 70 3.88 3.72 -7.52
C VAL A 70 2.42 3.29 -7.58
N ALA A 71 2.00 2.47 -6.63
CA ALA A 71 0.64 1.94 -6.59
C ALA A 71 0.29 1.57 -5.16
N ALA A 72 -0.99 1.57 -4.86
CA ALA A 72 -1.48 1.12 -3.57
C ALA A 72 -2.91 0.66 -3.73
N LYS A 73 -3.29 -0.34 -2.95
CA LYS A 73 -4.68 -0.77 -2.92
C LYS A 73 -5.01 -1.37 -1.57
N PRO A 74 -6.27 -1.26 -1.15
CA PRO A 74 -6.70 -1.96 0.04
C PRO A 74 -6.72 -3.46 -0.20
N VAL A 75 -6.43 -4.22 0.84
CA VAL A 75 -6.47 -5.67 0.81
C VAL A 75 -7.58 -6.09 1.75
N PRO A 76 -8.58 -6.83 1.27
CA PRO A 76 -9.64 -7.28 2.17
C PRO A 76 -9.03 -8.11 3.29
N PRO A 77 -9.61 -8.05 4.49
CA PRO A 77 -9.15 -8.93 5.55
C PRO A 77 -9.34 -10.38 5.13
N PRO A 78 -8.51 -11.31 5.63
CA PRO A 78 -8.72 -12.72 5.32
C PRO A 78 -10.09 -13.15 5.82
N PRO A 79 -10.74 -14.09 5.11
CA PRO A 79 -12.04 -14.56 5.58
C PRO A 79 -11.89 -15.16 6.97
N PRO A 80 -12.95 -15.08 7.80
CA PRO A 80 -12.89 -15.68 9.11
C PRO A 80 -12.63 -17.18 8.99
N ALA A 81 -11.91 -17.72 9.96
CA ALA A 81 -11.60 -19.13 9.98
C ALA A 81 -12.91 -19.92 10.07
N ARG A 82 -12.99 -20.98 9.30
CA ARG A 82 -14.16 -21.86 9.39
C ARG A 82 -14.17 -22.57 10.72
N PRO A 83 -15.36 -22.77 11.31
CA PRO A 83 -15.42 -23.63 12.48
C PRO A 83 -14.86 -25.01 12.16
N ALA A 84 -14.25 -25.63 13.16
CA ALA A 84 -13.72 -26.97 12.98
C ALA A 84 -14.86 -27.92 12.63
N ARG A 85 -14.59 -28.77 11.68
CA ARG A 85 -15.55 -29.81 11.29
C ARG A 85 -15.35 -31.02 12.16
N ARG A 86 -16.44 -31.72 12.34
CA ARG A 86 -16.42 -32.97 13.12
C ARG A 86 -16.98 -34.11 12.33
#